data_dcf60a165d487bd215ec146f1f75108f
#
_entry.id   dcf60a165d487bd215ec146f1f75108f
#
_cell.length_a   1.000
_cell.length_b   1.000
_cell.length_c   1.000
_cell.angle_alpha   90.00
_cell.angle_beta   90.00
_cell.angle_gamma   90.00
#
_symmetry.space_group_name_H-M   'P 1'
#
loop_
_entity.id
_entity.type
_entity.pdbx_description
1 polymer ?
#
loop_
_entity_poly.entity_id
_entity_poly.type
_entity_poly.pdbx_seq_one_letter_code
_entity_poly.pdbx_strand_id
1 'polypeptide(L)'
;MRIVVLGSALLLALPLAAPAAESDLYGTWKMVSQTQKLLDTGETRKGRGDAPNGYMTLTPDGRVIGVIVNEKRPKPESVAKLTDQQRIELFNSMNAYAGTYKLDGNKLTYHFDLTHNEVTGRAAVREIKIEGRKLTMVNEPARATADGKMVQTTTVWEKVQAPVPAKK
;
A
#
# COMPACT_ATOMS: atom_id res chain seq x y z
N MET A 1 34.05 24.82 -51.42
CA MET A 1 34.31 23.82 -50.33
C MET A 1 33.10 23.84 -49.40
N ARG A 2 32.23 22.82 -49.53
CA ARG A 2 30.98 22.74 -48.69
C ARG A 2 31.23 21.76 -47.58
N ILE A 3 31.20 22.24 -46.35
CA ILE A 3 31.32 21.41 -45.13
C ILE A 3 29.95 20.86 -44.78
N VAL A 4 29.77 19.55 -44.85
CA VAL A 4 28.57 18.84 -44.36
C VAL A 4 28.82 18.48 -42.92
N VAL A 5 28.09 19.11 -41.97
CA VAL A 5 28.13 18.76 -40.59
C VAL A 5 27.05 17.65 -40.35
N LEU A 6 27.48 16.43 -40.17
CA LEU A 6 26.61 15.33 -39.72
C LEU A 6 26.37 15.49 -38.22
N GLY A 7 25.17 15.95 -37.86
CA GLY A 7 24.69 15.92 -36.47
C GLY A 7 24.29 14.52 -36.07
N SER A 8 25.04 13.87 -35.19
CA SER A 8 24.67 12.59 -34.56
C SER A 8 23.62 12.87 -33.49
N ALA A 9 22.36 12.49 -33.76
CA ALA A 9 21.31 12.50 -32.76
C ALA A 9 21.52 11.31 -31.78
N LEU A 10 21.93 11.61 -30.55
CA LEU A 10 22.03 10.63 -29.46
C LEU A 10 20.61 10.33 -28.95
N LEU A 11 20.03 9.20 -29.37
CA LEU A 11 18.79 8.68 -28.79
C LEU A 11 19.04 8.20 -27.36
N LEU A 12 18.64 8.99 -26.38
CA LEU A 12 18.55 8.54 -24.98
C LEU A 12 17.41 7.53 -24.85
N ALA A 13 17.75 6.24 -24.85
CA ALA A 13 16.82 5.19 -24.49
C ALA A 13 16.49 5.29 -23.01
N LEU A 14 15.27 5.74 -22.68
CA LEU A 14 14.74 5.67 -21.31
C LEU A 14 14.56 4.19 -20.93
N PRO A 15 15.11 3.72 -19.79
CA PRO A 15 14.92 2.34 -19.37
C PRO A 15 13.43 2.12 -19.08
N LEU A 16 12.78 1.26 -19.86
CA LEU A 16 11.48 0.71 -19.48
C LEU A 16 11.67 -0.08 -18.18
N ALA A 17 10.94 0.33 -17.13
CA ALA A 17 10.92 -0.44 -15.90
C ALA A 17 10.41 -1.87 -16.22
N ALA A 18 11.20 -2.88 -15.90
CA ALA A 18 10.78 -4.26 -16.04
C ALA A 18 9.54 -4.52 -15.15
N PRO A 19 8.60 -5.37 -15.59
CA PRO A 19 7.48 -5.76 -14.74
C PRO A 19 8.00 -6.41 -13.45
N ALA A 20 7.31 -6.17 -12.33
CA ALA A 20 7.66 -6.77 -11.06
C ALA A 20 7.54 -8.29 -11.13
N ALA A 21 8.56 -9.02 -10.70
CA ALA A 21 8.44 -10.47 -10.53
C ALA A 21 7.59 -10.75 -9.27
N GLU A 22 6.75 -11.78 -9.32
CA GLU A 22 5.88 -12.12 -8.17
C GLU A 22 6.70 -12.42 -6.91
N SER A 23 7.88 -13.03 -7.07
CA SER A 23 8.83 -13.29 -5.97
C SER A 23 9.31 -12.04 -5.25
N ASP A 24 9.31 -10.88 -5.92
CA ASP A 24 9.71 -9.62 -5.31
C ASP A 24 8.70 -9.15 -4.26
N LEU A 25 7.43 -9.59 -4.38
CA LEU A 25 6.36 -9.32 -3.43
C LEU A 25 6.49 -10.13 -2.14
N TYR A 26 7.10 -11.31 -2.16
CA TYR A 26 7.09 -12.22 -1.01
C TYR A 26 7.77 -11.63 0.21
N GLY A 27 7.12 -11.81 1.36
CA GLY A 27 7.61 -11.38 2.66
C GLY A 27 6.74 -10.32 3.33
N THR A 28 7.27 -9.74 4.39
CA THR A 28 6.58 -8.75 5.21
C THR A 28 7.00 -7.34 4.81
N TRP A 29 6.00 -6.47 4.70
CA TRP A 29 6.11 -5.07 4.33
C TRP A 29 5.59 -4.19 5.45
N LYS A 30 6.35 -3.20 5.86
CA LYS A 30 5.95 -2.17 6.82
C LYS A 30 5.45 -0.94 6.09
N MET A 31 4.31 -0.40 6.51
CA MET A 31 3.78 0.84 5.94
C MET A 31 4.68 2.03 6.25
N VAL A 32 5.00 2.82 5.24
CA VAL A 32 5.77 4.08 5.34
C VAL A 32 4.83 5.28 5.27
N SER A 33 3.92 5.30 4.30
CA SER A 33 2.98 6.40 4.13
C SER A 33 1.72 5.97 3.39
N GLN A 34 0.66 6.74 3.55
CA GLN A 34 -0.54 6.68 2.74
C GLN A 34 -1.03 8.08 2.41
N THR A 35 -1.18 8.37 1.13
CA THR A 35 -1.74 9.63 0.63
C THR A 35 -3.01 9.37 -0.15
N GLN A 36 -3.93 10.32 -0.10
CA GLN A 36 -5.18 10.34 -0.85
C GLN A 36 -5.24 11.61 -1.69
N LYS A 37 -5.32 11.46 -3.00
CA LYS A 37 -5.62 12.57 -3.92
C LYS A 37 -7.12 12.65 -4.09
N LEU A 38 -7.74 13.78 -3.73
CA LEU A 38 -9.13 14.07 -3.99
C LEU A 38 -9.32 14.27 -5.51
N LEU A 39 -10.31 13.59 -6.09
CA LEU A 39 -10.48 13.63 -7.54
C LEU A 39 -11.27 14.86 -8.02
N ASP A 40 -12.01 15.51 -7.14
CA ASP A 40 -12.75 16.74 -7.39
C ASP A 40 -11.87 17.99 -7.39
N THR A 41 -10.93 18.09 -6.45
CA THR A 41 -10.06 19.28 -6.26
C THR A 41 -8.61 19.06 -6.69
N GLY A 42 -8.17 17.81 -6.82
CA GLY A 42 -6.77 17.45 -7.04
C GLY A 42 -5.89 17.58 -5.78
N GLU A 43 -6.44 18.05 -4.67
CA GLU A 43 -5.75 18.21 -3.42
C GLU A 43 -5.28 16.86 -2.85
N THR A 44 -4.13 16.83 -2.19
CA THR A 44 -3.57 15.62 -1.57
C THR A 44 -3.59 15.76 -0.06
N ARG A 45 -4.06 14.72 0.63
CA ARG A 45 -4.07 14.62 2.08
C ARG A 45 -3.45 13.31 2.57
N LYS A 46 -3.02 13.27 3.83
CA LYS A 46 -2.52 12.05 4.48
C LYS A 46 -3.70 11.23 5.01
N GLY A 47 -3.91 10.05 4.42
CA GLY A 47 -5.08 9.23 4.72
C GLY A 47 -5.05 8.59 6.13
N ARG A 48 -3.84 8.44 6.71
CA ARG A 48 -3.64 7.78 8.02
C ARG A 48 -2.72 8.56 8.97
N GLY A 49 -2.50 9.85 8.73
CA GLY A 49 -1.56 10.69 9.46
C GLY A 49 -0.15 10.67 8.86
N ASP A 50 0.80 11.30 9.58
CA ASP A 50 2.19 11.47 9.13
C ASP A 50 3.02 10.20 9.30
N ALA A 51 2.75 9.43 10.35
CA ALA A 51 3.46 8.21 10.72
C ALA A 51 2.49 7.03 10.92
N PRO A 52 1.82 6.54 9.86
CA PRO A 52 0.94 5.39 9.97
C PRO A 52 1.73 4.16 10.41
N ASN A 53 1.09 3.23 11.12
CA ASN A 53 1.72 1.98 11.50
C ASN A 53 0.93 0.81 10.92
N GLY A 54 1.64 -0.20 10.42
CA GLY A 54 1.00 -1.38 9.88
C GLY A 54 1.96 -2.29 9.15
N TYR A 55 1.52 -3.53 9.03
CA TYR A 55 2.25 -4.55 8.31
C TYR A 55 1.33 -5.28 7.34
N MET A 56 1.92 -5.75 6.27
CA MET A 56 1.31 -6.62 5.30
C MET A 56 2.29 -7.73 4.96
N THR A 57 1.82 -8.96 4.89
CA THR A 57 2.61 -10.11 4.47
C THR A 57 1.98 -10.72 3.22
N LEU A 58 2.80 -10.95 2.20
CA LEU A 58 2.46 -11.71 1.00
C LEU A 58 3.31 -12.99 0.98
N THR A 59 2.67 -14.12 0.77
CA THR A 59 3.32 -15.44 0.83
C THR A 59 3.35 -16.10 -0.55
N PRO A 60 4.31 -17.01 -0.81
CA PRO A 60 4.45 -17.68 -2.13
C PRO A 60 3.23 -18.52 -2.53
N ASP A 61 2.40 -18.93 -1.57
CA ASP A 61 1.15 -19.66 -1.81
C ASP A 61 -0.04 -18.74 -2.16
N GLY A 62 0.23 -17.46 -2.46
CA GLY A 62 -0.78 -16.51 -2.91
C GLY A 62 -1.66 -15.92 -1.79
N ARG A 63 -1.23 -16.00 -0.53
CA ARG A 63 -1.97 -15.42 0.61
C ARG A 63 -1.47 -14.02 0.94
N VAL A 64 -2.41 -13.17 1.37
CA VAL A 64 -2.13 -11.83 1.88
C VAL A 64 -2.83 -11.63 3.23
N ILE A 65 -2.09 -11.07 4.19
CA ILE A 65 -2.62 -10.64 5.49
C ILE A 65 -2.09 -9.24 5.75
N GLY A 66 -2.95 -8.32 6.17
CA GLY A 66 -2.56 -6.96 6.51
C GLY A 66 -3.29 -6.42 7.73
N VAL A 67 -2.55 -5.69 8.57
CA VAL A 67 -3.09 -4.90 9.69
C VAL A 67 -2.46 -3.53 9.65
N ILE A 68 -3.29 -2.49 9.60
CA ILE A 68 -2.86 -1.11 9.45
C ILE A 68 -3.64 -0.26 10.43
N VAL A 69 -2.97 0.66 11.10
CA VAL A 69 -3.60 1.59 12.05
C VAL A 69 -3.22 3.03 11.73
N ASN A 70 -4.08 3.96 12.09
CA ASN A 70 -3.81 5.38 11.99
C ASN A 70 -2.76 5.80 13.03
N GLU A 71 -1.97 6.84 12.72
CA GLU A 71 -0.99 7.42 13.63
C GLU A 71 -1.58 7.78 15.00
N LYS A 72 -2.71 8.50 14.99
CA LYS A 72 -3.39 8.99 16.19
C LYS A 72 -4.43 8.00 16.73
N ARG A 73 -4.11 6.69 16.65
CA ARG A 73 -4.99 5.67 17.22
C ARG A 73 -5.04 5.81 18.74
N PRO A 74 -6.23 5.80 19.37
CA PRO A 74 -6.36 5.81 20.83
C PRO A 74 -5.57 4.69 21.50
N LYS A 75 -4.93 4.97 22.64
CA LYS A 75 -4.18 4.00 23.46
C LYS A 75 -4.82 3.96 24.86
N PRO A 76 -5.92 3.24 25.04
CA PRO A 76 -6.60 3.16 26.33
C PRO A 76 -5.76 2.35 27.34
N GLU A 77 -5.83 2.71 28.60
CA GLU A 77 -5.17 1.98 29.69
C GLU A 77 -5.78 0.58 29.90
N SER A 78 -7.07 0.42 29.65
CA SER A 78 -7.78 -0.84 29.82
C SER A 78 -8.91 -0.99 28.80
N VAL A 79 -8.96 -2.15 28.15
CA VAL A 79 -10.07 -2.49 27.23
C VAL A 79 -11.41 -2.62 27.96
N ALA A 80 -11.38 -3.06 29.22
CA ALA A 80 -12.60 -3.24 30.03
C ALA A 80 -13.29 -1.90 30.42
N LYS A 81 -12.52 -0.80 30.43
CA LYS A 81 -13.01 0.53 30.80
C LYS A 81 -13.29 1.44 29.59
N LEU A 82 -13.26 0.90 28.37
CA LEU A 82 -13.55 1.69 27.18
C LEU A 82 -15.01 2.15 27.17
N THR A 83 -15.21 3.43 26.87
CA THR A 83 -16.52 3.95 26.47
C THR A 83 -16.88 3.48 25.06
N ASP A 84 -18.15 3.55 24.69
CA ASP A 84 -18.57 3.18 23.33
C ASP A 84 -17.94 4.08 22.28
N GLN A 85 -17.78 5.37 22.55
CA GLN A 85 -17.09 6.31 21.67
C GLN A 85 -15.63 5.87 21.41
N GLN A 86 -14.90 5.48 22.45
CA GLN A 86 -13.53 4.99 22.32
C GLN A 86 -13.47 3.66 21.53
N ARG A 87 -14.47 2.78 21.67
CA ARG A 87 -14.58 1.55 20.85
C ARG A 87 -14.77 1.88 19.38
N ILE A 88 -15.65 2.84 19.07
CA ILE A 88 -15.89 3.32 17.71
C ILE A 88 -14.61 3.91 17.10
N GLU A 89 -13.90 4.75 17.85
CA GLU A 89 -12.62 5.33 17.39
C GLU A 89 -11.56 4.27 17.14
N LEU A 90 -11.44 3.27 18.03
CA LEU A 90 -10.52 2.15 17.85
C LEU A 90 -10.87 1.34 16.60
N PHE A 91 -12.14 1.06 16.36
CA PHE A 91 -12.60 0.36 15.17
C PHE A 91 -12.28 1.16 13.91
N ASN A 92 -12.66 2.44 13.85
CA ASN A 92 -12.46 3.31 12.68
C ASN A 92 -10.99 3.64 12.38
N SER A 93 -10.10 3.53 13.37
CA SER A 93 -8.68 3.83 13.23
C SER A 93 -7.84 2.63 12.75
N MET A 94 -8.47 1.52 12.39
CA MET A 94 -7.82 0.28 11.97
C MET A 94 -8.34 -0.18 10.61
N ASN A 95 -7.51 -0.92 9.91
CA ASN A 95 -7.92 -1.78 8.81
C ASN A 95 -7.17 -3.12 8.96
N ALA A 96 -7.90 -4.23 8.97
CA ALA A 96 -7.35 -5.56 9.00
C ALA A 96 -8.05 -6.42 7.96
N TYR A 97 -7.29 -7.22 7.25
CA TYR A 97 -7.79 -8.08 6.19
C TYR A 97 -6.90 -9.31 6.00
N ALA A 98 -7.52 -10.36 5.50
CA ALA A 98 -6.84 -11.54 4.98
C ALA A 98 -7.53 -11.99 3.68
N GLY A 99 -6.78 -12.67 2.83
CA GLY A 99 -7.30 -13.16 1.57
C GLY A 99 -6.23 -13.77 0.69
N THR A 100 -6.53 -13.84 -0.59
CA THR A 100 -5.58 -14.25 -1.61
C THR A 100 -5.19 -13.06 -2.49
N TYR A 101 -4.07 -13.19 -3.21
CA TYR A 101 -3.68 -12.22 -4.21
C TYR A 101 -3.28 -12.90 -5.52
N LYS A 102 -3.33 -12.12 -6.60
CA LYS A 102 -2.82 -12.48 -7.92
C LYS A 102 -2.09 -11.28 -8.50
N LEU A 103 -0.91 -11.52 -9.07
CA LEU A 103 -0.14 -10.54 -9.83
C LEU A 103 -0.30 -10.82 -11.33
N ASP A 104 -0.61 -9.78 -12.10
CA ASP A 104 -0.65 -9.79 -13.56
C ASP A 104 0.07 -8.53 -14.08
N GLY A 105 1.31 -8.71 -14.55
CA GLY A 105 2.20 -7.58 -14.83
C GLY A 105 2.41 -6.71 -13.60
N ASN A 106 1.93 -5.47 -13.65
CA ASN A 106 1.98 -4.54 -12.51
C ASN A 106 0.63 -4.40 -11.78
N LYS A 107 -0.37 -5.22 -12.11
CA LYS A 107 -1.68 -5.21 -11.46
C LYS A 107 -1.74 -6.29 -10.39
N LEU A 108 -1.83 -5.86 -9.13
CA LEU A 108 -2.00 -6.72 -7.97
C LEU A 108 -3.46 -6.71 -7.54
N THR A 109 -4.12 -7.84 -7.66
CA THR A 109 -5.52 -8.02 -7.27
C THR A 109 -5.59 -8.80 -5.96
N TYR A 110 -6.28 -8.25 -4.96
CA TYR A 110 -6.63 -8.96 -3.71
C TYR A 110 -8.07 -9.46 -3.79
N HIS A 111 -8.30 -10.65 -3.30
CA HIS A 111 -9.62 -11.20 -3.01
C HIS A 111 -9.72 -11.39 -1.49
N PHE A 112 -10.62 -10.66 -0.84
CA PHE A 112 -10.71 -10.66 0.61
C PHE A 112 -11.61 -11.82 1.11
N ASP A 113 -11.04 -12.71 1.92
CA ASP A 113 -11.77 -13.76 2.62
C ASP A 113 -12.31 -13.26 3.96
N LEU A 114 -11.56 -12.33 4.60
CA LEU A 114 -11.85 -11.79 5.92
C LEU A 114 -11.45 -10.31 5.97
N THR A 115 -12.30 -9.47 6.53
CA THR A 115 -12.00 -8.06 6.83
C THR A 115 -12.59 -7.68 8.19
N HIS A 116 -11.95 -6.75 8.90
CA HIS A 116 -12.41 -6.28 10.21
C HIS A 116 -13.79 -5.60 10.18
N ASN A 117 -14.25 -5.15 9.02
CA ASN A 117 -15.51 -4.44 8.81
C ASN A 117 -16.50 -5.27 7.96
N GLU A 118 -16.32 -6.59 7.86
CA GLU A 118 -17.17 -7.55 7.16
C GLU A 118 -17.41 -7.23 5.66
N VAL A 119 -16.44 -6.59 5.00
CA VAL A 119 -16.48 -6.32 3.57
C VAL A 119 -15.76 -7.45 2.81
N THR A 120 -16.22 -8.68 3.06
CA THR A 120 -15.66 -9.90 2.45
C THR A 120 -16.18 -10.12 1.03
N GLY A 121 -15.54 -11.01 0.27
CA GLY A 121 -15.92 -11.35 -1.11
C GLY A 121 -15.64 -10.25 -2.14
N ARG A 122 -15.01 -9.13 -1.76
CA ARG A 122 -14.63 -8.05 -2.68
C ARG A 122 -13.23 -8.26 -3.22
N ALA A 123 -13.05 -7.90 -4.49
CA ALA A 123 -11.74 -7.74 -5.08
C ALA A 123 -11.29 -6.28 -4.97
N ALA A 124 -9.99 -6.07 -4.83
CA ALA A 124 -9.38 -4.74 -4.88
C ALA A 124 -8.13 -4.78 -5.77
N VAL A 125 -8.15 -3.99 -6.82
CA VAL A 125 -7.06 -3.88 -7.79
C VAL A 125 -6.15 -2.71 -7.43
N ARG A 126 -4.85 -2.92 -7.58
CA ARG A 126 -3.81 -1.92 -7.35
C ARG A 126 -2.78 -1.99 -8.46
N GLU A 127 -2.36 -0.85 -8.94
CA GLU A 127 -1.12 -0.77 -9.71
C GLU A 127 0.06 -0.73 -8.75
N ILE A 128 1.10 -1.52 -9.04
CA ILE A 128 2.26 -1.62 -8.17
C ILE A 128 3.55 -1.25 -8.90
N LYS A 129 4.50 -0.73 -8.13
CA LYS A 129 5.89 -0.53 -8.54
C LYS A 129 6.80 -0.97 -7.40
N ILE A 130 7.77 -1.83 -7.71
CA ILE A 130 8.80 -2.27 -6.77
C ILE A 130 10.13 -1.66 -7.18
N GLU A 131 10.80 -0.99 -6.26
CA GLU A 131 12.12 -0.39 -6.43
C GLU A 131 13.00 -0.80 -5.25
N GLY A 132 13.76 -1.88 -5.41
CA GLY A 132 14.54 -2.48 -4.34
C GLY A 132 13.64 -2.94 -3.19
N ARG A 133 13.74 -2.28 -2.03
CA ARG A 133 12.94 -2.60 -0.85
C ARG A 133 11.66 -1.77 -0.71
N LYS A 134 11.38 -0.91 -1.66
CA LYS A 134 10.21 -0.04 -1.66
C LYS A 134 9.14 -0.58 -2.60
N LEU A 135 7.93 -0.74 -2.08
CA LEU A 135 6.73 -1.09 -2.84
C LEU A 135 5.75 0.08 -2.79
N THR A 136 5.42 0.62 -3.94
CA THR A 136 4.37 1.63 -4.11
C THR A 136 3.13 0.96 -4.67
N MET A 137 1.99 1.19 -4.05
CA MET A 137 0.69 0.71 -4.51
C MET A 137 -0.25 1.88 -4.77
N VAL A 138 -0.86 1.92 -5.93
CA VAL A 138 -1.88 2.91 -6.30
C VAL A 138 -3.20 2.18 -6.49
N ASN A 139 -4.19 2.50 -5.66
CA ASN A 139 -5.51 1.89 -5.75
C ASN A 139 -6.31 2.51 -6.89
N GLU A 140 -7.26 1.75 -7.43
CA GLU A 140 -8.32 2.35 -8.24
C GLU A 140 -9.10 3.40 -7.42
N PRO A 141 -9.66 4.43 -8.10
CA PRO A 141 -10.49 5.42 -7.43
C PRO A 141 -11.64 4.80 -6.63
N ALA A 142 -11.79 5.24 -5.39
CA ALA A 142 -12.84 4.75 -4.50
C ALA A 142 -13.31 5.86 -3.54
N ARG A 143 -14.46 5.64 -2.90
CA ARG A 143 -14.93 6.54 -1.84
C ARG A 143 -14.11 6.34 -0.57
N ALA A 144 -13.59 7.43 -0.03
CA ALA A 144 -12.91 7.42 1.26
C ALA A 144 -13.91 7.14 2.38
N THR A 145 -13.56 6.23 3.29
CA THR A 145 -14.42 5.84 4.43
C THR A 145 -14.69 7.00 5.39
N ALA A 146 -13.76 7.95 5.48
CA ALA A 146 -13.85 9.05 6.45
C ALA A 146 -14.92 10.09 6.11
N ASP A 147 -15.12 10.39 4.81
CA ASP A 147 -15.98 11.48 4.36
C ASP A 147 -16.74 11.22 3.06
N GLY A 148 -16.61 10.02 2.49
CA GLY A 148 -17.28 9.61 1.26
C GLY A 148 -16.78 10.26 -0.04
N LYS A 149 -15.75 11.10 0.01
CA LYS A 149 -15.17 11.74 -1.18
C LYS A 149 -14.48 10.73 -2.07
N MET A 150 -14.53 10.95 -3.38
CA MET A 150 -13.78 10.13 -4.34
C MET A 150 -12.29 10.44 -4.26
N VAL A 151 -11.48 9.43 -4.01
CA VAL A 151 -10.03 9.56 -3.86
C VAL A 151 -9.29 8.48 -4.63
N GLN A 152 -8.08 8.81 -5.08
CA GLN A 152 -7.07 7.83 -5.46
C GLN A 152 -6.06 7.72 -4.33
N THR A 153 -5.91 6.51 -3.79
CA THR A 153 -5.02 6.25 -2.65
C THR A 153 -3.71 5.68 -3.14
N THR A 154 -2.60 6.29 -2.73
CA THR A 154 -1.25 5.77 -2.91
C THR A 154 -0.69 5.36 -1.56
N THR A 155 -0.20 4.12 -1.46
CA THR A 155 0.43 3.58 -0.25
C THR A 155 1.86 3.18 -0.55
N VAL A 156 2.79 3.58 0.32
CA VAL A 156 4.20 3.21 0.23
C VAL A 156 4.55 2.26 1.37
N TRP A 157 5.23 1.19 1.02
CA TRP A 157 5.68 0.14 1.92
C TRP A 157 7.18 -0.07 1.81
N GLU A 158 7.81 -0.49 2.89
CA GLU A 158 9.20 -0.92 2.92
C GLU A 158 9.30 -2.38 3.34
N LYS A 159 10.08 -3.17 2.62
CA LYS A 159 10.28 -4.60 2.92
C LYS A 159 11.04 -4.76 4.24
N VAL A 160 10.47 -5.51 5.16
CA VAL A 160 11.10 -5.81 6.45
C VAL A 160 12.29 -6.73 6.22
N GLN A 161 13.43 -6.40 6.80
CA GLN A 161 14.60 -7.29 6.77
C GLN A 161 14.42 -8.40 7.81
N ALA A 162 14.79 -9.62 7.42
CA ALA A 162 14.91 -10.68 8.41
C ALA A 162 15.95 -10.26 9.48
N PRO A 163 15.72 -10.58 10.76
CA PRO A 163 16.72 -10.36 11.79
C PRO A 163 18.03 -11.05 11.37
N VAL A 164 19.14 -10.32 11.43
CA VAL A 164 20.46 -10.96 11.24
C VAL A 164 20.63 -11.95 12.38
N PRO A 165 20.86 -13.26 12.12
CA PRO A 165 21.12 -14.21 13.19
C PRO A 165 22.27 -13.69 14.06
N ALA A 166 22.07 -13.66 15.38
CA ALA A 166 23.16 -13.34 16.30
C ALA A 166 24.29 -14.37 16.04
N LYS A 167 25.49 -13.88 15.77
CA LYS A 167 26.68 -14.76 15.70
C LYS A 167 26.79 -15.48 17.06
N LYS A 168 26.67 -16.79 17.02
CA LYS A 168 26.96 -17.64 18.19
C LYS A 168 28.44 -17.59 18.51
#